data_796fff2f3e230f80eb2cc1adf2effef0
#
_entry.id   796fff2f3e230f80eb2cc1adf2effef0
#
_cell.length_a   1.000
_cell.length_b   1.000
_cell.length_c   1.000
_cell.angle_alpha   90.00
_cell.angle_beta   90.00
_cell.angle_gamma   90.00
#
_symmetry.space_group_name_H-M   'P 1'
#
loop_
_entity.id
_entity.type
_entity.pdbx_description
1 polymer ?
#
loop_
_entity_poly.entity_id
_entity_poly.type
_entity_poly.pdbx_seq_one_letter_code
_entity_poly.pdbx_strand_id
1 'polypeptide(L)'
;MVEEASVQGKALPISPKMSMEICRALRGKSIPAAKKLLEGVLTMKKPLKIVRFNKDLGHKKASGPARYPLSAAKYVLELVNSLAANAENKGLNVEKLTITTAFANFGARQWHPGRQRRTRMKSAHVLLKAQEMEIKTKTETKPKVKAQ
;
A
#
# COMPACT_ATOMS: atom_id res chain seq x y z
N MET A 1 2.57 15.23 21.66
CA MET A 1 2.33 13.87 21.12
C MET A 1 2.00 14.02 19.66
N VAL A 2 2.59 13.23 18.80
CA VAL A 2 2.24 13.26 17.37
C VAL A 2 0.93 12.50 17.20
N GLU A 3 -0.12 13.18 16.74
CA GLU A 3 -1.40 12.53 16.49
C GLU A 3 -1.31 11.62 15.28
N GLU A 4 -1.66 10.34 15.46
CA GLU A 4 -1.63 9.35 14.39
C GLU A 4 -3.03 8.75 14.16
N ALA A 5 -3.40 8.60 12.90
CA ALA A 5 -4.53 7.78 12.51
C ALA A 5 -4.05 6.35 12.23
N SER A 6 -4.81 5.36 12.65
CA SER A 6 -4.49 3.95 12.41
C SER A 6 -5.70 3.15 11.97
N VAL A 7 -5.45 2.13 11.17
CA VAL A 7 -6.45 1.14 10.76
C VAL A 7 -5.81 -0.24 10.66
N GLN A 8 -6.55 -1.27 11.05
CA GLN A 8 -6.11 -2.65 10.95
C GLN A 8 -7.18 -3.53 10.30
N GLY A 9 -6.82 -4.18 9.21
CA GLY A 9 -7.60 -5.25 8.60
C GLY A 9 -7.11 -6.61 9.11
N LYS A 10 -7.98 -7.38 9.78
CA LYS A 10 -7.66 -8.70 10.32
C LYS A 10 -8.22 -9.80 9.41
N ALA A 11 -7.45 -10.89 9.25
CA ALA A 11 -7.86 -12.11 8.54
C ALA A 11 -8.43 -11.87 7.12
N LEU A 12 -7.87 -10.92 6.39
CA LEU A 12 -8.30 -10.61 5.02
C LEU A 12 -7.99 -11.78 4.07
N PRO A 13 -8.91 -12.18 3.17
CA PRO A 13 -8.75 -13.31 2.25
C PRO A 13 -7.85 -12.97 1.06
N ILE A 14 -6.71 -12.37 1.33
CA ILE A 14 -5.74 -11.88 0.35
C ILE A 14 -4.37 -12.52 0.51
N SER A 15 -3.55 -12.43 -0.55
CA SER A 15 -2.20 -12.97 -0.52
C SER A 15 -1.27 -12.13 0.36
N PRO A 16 -0.68 -12.69 1.43
CA PRO A 16 0.26 -11.95 2.27
C PRO A 16 1.46 -11.39 1.48
N LYS A 17 2.00 -12.16 0.54
CA LYS A 17 3.12 -11.74 -0.30
C LYS A 17 2.78 -10.49 -1.13
N MET A 18 1.60 -10.48 -1.77
CA MET A 18 1.17 -9.32 -2.56
C MET A 18 0.81 -8.13 -1.67
N SER A 19 0.21 -8.37 -0.51
CA SER A 19 -0.09 -7.32 0.47
C SER A 19 1.17 -6.66 1.00
N MET A 20 2.24 -7.41 1.25
CA MET A 20 3.55 -6.87 1.65
C MET A 20 4.14 -5.93 0.58
N GLU A 21 4.02 -6.29 -0.70
CA GLU A 21 4.50 -5.44 -1.81
C GLU A 21 3.65 -4.17 -1.96
N ILE A 22 2.33 -4.27 -1.79
CA ILE A 22 1.45 -3.09 -1.77
C ILE A 22 1.82 -2.18 -0.60
N CYS A 23 1.92 -2.70 0.62
CA CYS A 23 2.30 -1.94 1.81
C CYS A 23 3.66 -1.24 1.62
N ARG A 24 4.63 -1.93 0.99
CA ARG A 24 5.91 -1.33 0.64
C ARG A 24 5.77 -0.14 -0.31
N ALA A 25 4.89 -0.26 -1.31
CA ALA A 25 4.65 0.81 -2.28
C ALA A 25 3.87 1.99 -1.69
N LEU A 26 3.11 1.78 -0.61
CA LEU A 26 2.32 2.81 0.06
C LEU A 26 3.12 3.64 1.08
N ARG A 27 4.17 3.08 1.66
CA ARG A 27 4.99 3.80 2.67
C ARG A 27 5.53 5.11 2.10
N GLY A 28 5.42 6.18 2.87
CA GLY A 28 5.87 7.52 2.51
C GLY A 28 5.00 8.22 1.46
N LYS A 29 3.82 7.69 1.14
CA LYS A 29 2.87 8.34 0.22
C LYS A 29 1.77 9.05 0.99
N SER A 30 1.32 10.18 0.45
CA SER A 30 0.10 10.84 0.94
C SER A 30 -1.14 9.97 0.63
N ILE A 31 -2.21 10.16 1.40
CA ILE A 31 -3.47 9.43 1.23
C ILE A 31 -4.02 9.54 -0.21
N PRO A 32 -4.09 10.75 -0.83
CA PRO A 32 -4.56 10.87 -2.22
C PRO A 32 -3.66 10.11 -3.21
N ALA A 33 -2.34 10.18 -3.03
CA ALA A 33 -1.39 9.47 -3.90
C ALA A 33 -1.51 7.95 -3.74
N ALA A 34 -1.79 7.46 -2.53
CA ALA A 34 -2.04 6.04 -2.25
C ALA A 34 -3.30 5.54 -2.94
N LYS A 35 -4.43 6.29 -2.86
CA LYS A 35 -5.68 5.97 -3.55
C LYS A 35 -5.46 5.89 -5.07
N LYS A 36 -4.86 6.92 -5.66
CA LYS A 36 -4.55 6.99 -7.11
C LYS A 36 -3.66 5.84 -7.60
N LEU A 37 -2.71 5.39 -6.75
CA LEU A 37 -1.86 4.24 -7.06
C LEU A 37 -2.70 2.95 -7.09
N LEU A 38 -3.52 2.71 -6.06
CA LEU A 38 -4.33 1.49 -5.95
C LEU A 38 -5.41 1.41 -7.04
N GLU A 39 -6.06 2.52 -7.36
CA GLU A 39 -7.00 2.63 -8.49
C GLU A 39 -6.31 2.35 -9.83
N GLY A 40 -5.09 2.85 -10.02
CA GLY A 40 -4.28 2.55 -11.18
C GLY A 40 -3.94 1.06 -11.32
N VAL A 41 -3.77 0.34 -10.19
CA VAL A 41 -3.60 -1.12 -10.19
C VAL A 41 -4.91 -1.82 -10.51
N LEU A 42 -6.04 -1.38 -9.94
CA LEU A 42 -7.36 -1.96 -10.18
C LEU A 42 -7.81 -1.82 -11.64
N THR A 43 -7.54 -0.67 -12.26
CA THR A 43 -7.81 -0.42 -13.69
C THR A 43 -6.76 -1.03 -14.62
N MET A 44 -5.78 -1.78 -14.10
CA MET A 44 -4.66 -2.37 -14.84
C MET A 44 -3.79 -1.36 -15.62
N LYS A 45 -3.90 -0.07 -15.33
CA LYS A 45 -3.09 0.98 -15.99
C LYS A 45 -1.69 1.09 -15.40
N LYS A 46 -1.54 0.89 -14.07
CA LYS A 46 -0.25 0.98 -13.37
C LYS A 46 0.10 -0.34 -12.72
N PRO A 47 1.11 -1.08 -13.21
CA PRO A 47 1.55 -2.31 -12.58
C PRO A 47 2.29 -2.01 -11.28
N LEU A 48 2.13 -2.89 -10.29
CA LEU A 48 2.90 -2.86 -9.06
C LEU A 48 4.22 -3.59 -9.25
N LYS A 49 5.34 -2.90 -9.03
CA LYS A 49 6.68 -3.51 -9.07
C LYS A 49 6.83 -4.49 -7.90
N ILE A 50 7.21 -5.73 -8.20
CA ILE A 50 7.49 -6.77 -7.23
C ILE A 50 8.99 -6.82 -6.98
N VAL A 51 9.41 -6.67 -5.74
CA VAL A 51 10.84 -6.59 -5.40
C VAL A 51 11.28 -7.73 -4.50
N ARG A 52 10.46 -8.12 -3.52
CA ARG A 52 10.82 -9.12 -2.52
C ARG A 52 10.48 -10.55 -2.97
N PHE A 53 9.35 -10.74 -3.64
CA PHE A 53 8.82 -12.07 -3.97
C PHE A 53 8.74 -12.27 -5.47
N ASN A 54 9.08 -13.49 -5.94
CA ASN A 54 8.96 -13.88 -7.33
C ASN A 54 9.61 -12.86 -8.29
N LYS A 55 10.92 -12.74 -8.21
CA LYS A 55 11.69 -11.82 -9.07
C LYS A 55 11.77 -12.26 -10.54
N ASP A 56 11.42 -13.49 -10.81
CA ASP A 56 11.33 -14.15 -12.12
C ASP A 56 10.06 -13.83 -12.92
N LEU A 57 9.30 -12.81 -12.47
CA LEU A 57 8.08 -12.38 -13.16
C LEU A 57 8.38 -11.70 -14.49
N GLY A 58 7.44 -11.88 -15.45
CA GLY A 58 7.45 -11.16 -16.70
C GLY A 58 7.54 -9.64 -16.49
N HIS A 59 8.44 -9.01 -17.24
CA HIS A 59 8.65 -7.56 -17.17
C HIS A 59 7.46 -6.80 -17.76
N LYS A 60 7.09 -5.71 -17.11
CA LYS A 60 6.13 -4.74 -17.63
C LYS A 60 6.86 -3.47 -18.05
N LYS A 61 6.41 -2.85 -19.15
CA LYS A 61 7.00 -1.61 -19.67
C LYS A 61 7.15 -0.58 -18.55
N ALA A 62 8.32 0.00 -18.41
CA ALA A 62 8.71 0.98 -17.39
C ALA A 62 8.72 0.51 -15.92
N SER A 63 8.38 -0.76 -15.60
CA SER A 63 8.30 -1.22 -14.20
C SER A 63 9.17 -2.44 -13.89
N GLY A 64 9.73 -3.11 -14.90
CA GLY A 64 10.45 -4.38 -14.72
C GLY A 64 9.52 -5.51 -14.25
N PRO A 65 9.97 -6.41 -13.34
CA PRO A 65 9.13 -7.48 -12.83
C PRO A 65 7.95 -6.91 -12.04
N ALA A 66 6.74 -7.04 -12.58
CA ALA A 66 5.55 -6.42 -12.02
C ALA A 66 4.28 -7.25 -12.24
N ARG A 67 3.30 -7.05 -11.35
CA ARG A 67 1.97 -7.66 -11.39
C ARG A 67 0.87 -6.65 -11.06
N TYR A 68 -0.37 -7.08 -11.33
CA TYR A 68 -1.60 -6.38 -10.93
C TYR A 68 -2.32 -7.18 -9.85
N PRO A 69 -2.04 -6.98 -8.56
CA PRO A 69 -2.67 -7.74 -7.48
C PRO A 69 -4.07 -7.20 -7.16
N LEU A 70 -5.05 -7.40 -8.06
CA LEU A 70 -6.39 -6.81 -7.99
C LEU A 70 -7.09 -7.07 -6.65
N SER A 71 -7.19 -8.34 -6.22
CA SER A 71 -7.85 -8.67 -4.95
C SER A 71 -7.22 -7.97 -3.74
N ALA A 72 -5.88 -7.96 -3.66
CA ALA A 72 -5.20 -7.30 -2.56
C ALA A 72 -5.34 -5.77 -2.63
N ALA A 73 -5.30 -5.19 -3.82
CA ALA A 73 -5.48 -3.75 -4.03
C ALA A 73 -6.87 -3.27 -3.61
N LYS A 74 -7.93 -4.06 -3.89
CA LYS A 74 -9.30 -3.74 -3.48
C LYS A 74 -9.42 -3.62 -1.96
N TYR A 75 -9.02 -4.64 -1.22
CA TYR A 75 -9.11 -4.63 0.25
C TYR A 75 -8.22 -3.55 0.88
N VAL A 76 -7.02 -3.32 0.33
CA VAL A 76 -6.16 -2.26 0.85
C VAL A 76 -6.72 -0.87 0.54
N LEU A 77 -7.40 -0.67 -0.60
CA LEU A 77 -8.09 0.60 -0.90
C LEU A 77 -9.21 0.89 0.12
N GLU A 78 -10.00 -0.13 0.48
CA GLU A 78 -11.01 -0.02 1.53
C GLU A 78 -10.38 0.39 2.87
N LEU A 79 -9.23 -0.20 3.24
CA LEU A 79 -8.49 0.20 4.44
C LEU A 79 -7.96 1.63 4.36
N VAL A 80 -7.46 2.09 3.21
CA VAL A 80 -7.01 3.47 3.02
C VAL A 80 -8.17 4.46 3.13
N ASN A 81 -9.36 4.10 2.66
CA ASN A 81 -10.56 4.92 2.86
C ASN A 81 -10.97 4.98 4.34
N SER A 82 -10.96 3.85 5.04
CA SER A 82 -11.21 3.80 6.49
C SER A 82 -10.17 4.59 7.29
N LEU A 83 -8.89 4.56 6.84
CA LEU A 83 -7.83 5.36 7.46
C LEU A 83 -8.09 6.86 7.31
N ALA A 84 -8.58 7.30 6.13
CA ALA A 84 -8.95 8.70 5.90
C ALA A 84 -10.11 9.12 6.81
N ALA A 85 -11.18 8.34 6.90
CA ALA A 85 -12.30 8.61 7.78
C ALA A 85 -11.90 8.63 9.28
N ASN A 86 -11.03 7.71 9.70
CA ASN A 86 -10.49 7.71 11.07
C ASN A 86 -9.65 8.95 11.37
N ALA A 87 -8.97 9.48 10.37
CA ALA A 87 -8.19 10.72 10.50
C ALA A 87 -9.11 11.95 10.62
N GLU A 88 -10.14 12.02 9.78
CA GLU A 88 -11.17 13.08 9.86
C GLU A 88 -11.85 13.10 11.23
N ASN A 89 -12.23 11.94 11.77
CA ASN A 89 -12.81 11.81 13.11
C ASN A 89 -11.87 12.29 14.23
N LYS A 90 -10.55 12.28 13.98
CA LYS A 90 -9.52 12.81 14.90
C LYS A 90 -9.19 14.29 14.63
N GLY A 91 -9.84 14.93 13.66
CA GLY A 91 -9.59 16.31 13.30
C GLY A 91 -8.30 16.55 12.50
N LEU A 92 -7.70 15.47 11.95
CA LEU A 92 -6.48 15.55 11.14
C LEU A 92 -6.81 15.92 9.68
N ASN A 93 -5.93 16.72 9.06
CA ASN A 93 -6.10 17.11 7.67
C ASN A 93 -5.67 15.97 6.72
N VAL A 94 -6.63 15.34 6.03
CA VAL A 94 -6.42 14.18 5.16
C VAL A 94 -5.45 14.48 4.00
N GLU A 95 -5.41 15.70 3.49
CA GLU A 95 -4.50 16.06 2.39
C GLU A 95 -3.04 16.08 2.79
N LYS A 96 -2.75 16.46 4.05
CA LYS A 96 -1.39 16.50 4.62
C LYS A 96 -0.95 15.16 5.23
N LEU A 97 -1.86 14.17 5.30
CA LEU A 97 -1.56 12.87 5.87
C LEU A 97 -0.63 12.06 4.98
N THR A 98 0.43 11.57 5.59
CA THR A 98 1.39 10.65 4.96
C THR A 98 1.38 9.31 5.67
N ILE A 99 1.34 8.22 4.92
CA ILE A 99 1.40 6.85 5.44
C ILE A 99 2.83 6.59 5.94
N THR A 100 3.03 6.62 7.24
CA THR A 100 4.32 6.36 7.89
C THR A 100 4.57 4.87 8.02
N THR A 101 3.57 4.13 8.47
CA THR A 101 3.67 2.70 8.71
C THR A 101 2.65 1.94 7.86
N ALA A 102 3.13 0.99 7.08
CA ALA A 102 2.31 0.05 6.34
C ALA A 102 3.01 -1.30 6.32
N PHE A 103 2.39 -2.32 6.89
CA PHE A 103 2.89 -3.68 6.79
C PHE A 103 1.76 -4.70 6.78
N ALA A 104 2.09 -5.86 6.23
CA ALA A 104 1.19 -6.98 6.16
C ALA A 104 1.86 -8.23 6.75
N ASN A 105 1.13 -8.96 7.59
CA ASN A 105 1.56 -10.17 8.24
C ASN A 105 0.70 -11.36 7.80
N PHE A 106 1.20 -12.56 8.04
CA PHE A 106 0.42 -13.78 7.83
C PHE A 106 -0.68 -13.88 8.88
N GLY A 107 -1.90 -14.17 8.42
CA GLY A 107 -3.01 -14.58 9.28
C GLY A 107 -3.08 -16.09 9.43
N ALA A 108 -3.95 -16.57 10.33
CA ALA A 108 -4.27 -17.98 10.49
C ALA A 108 -4.85 -18.52 9.17
N ARG A 109 -4.23 -19.57 8.61
CA ARG A 109 -4.58 -20.14 7.31
C ARG A 109 -5.34 -21.44 7.54
N GLN A 110 -6.63 -21.38 7.32
CA GLN A 110 -7.52 -22.55 7.38
C GLN A 110 -7.33 -23.44 6.15
N TRP A 111 -7.63 -24.72 6.29
CA TRP A 111 -7.66 -25.66 5.18
C TRP A 111 -8.95 -25.50 4.39
N HIS A 112 -8.87 -25.68 3.07
CA HIS A 112 -10.07 -25.77 2.25
C HIS A 112 -10.85 -27.05 2.56
N PRO A 113 -12.19 -26.98 2.54
CA PRO A 113 -13.03 -28.18 2.67
C PRO A 113 -13.07 -29.00 1.38
N GLY A 114 -13.58 -30.24 1.47
CA GLY A 114 -13.86 -31.10 0.36
C GLY A 114 -12.64 -31.53 -0.47
N ARG A 115 -12.75 -31.51 -1.78
CA ARG A 115 -11.71 -32.00 -2.71
C ARG A 115 -10.39 -31.21 -2.58
N GLN A 116 -10.46 -29.95 -2.18
CA GLN A 116 -9.30 -29.06 -2.05
C GLN A 116 -8.66 -29.07 -0.65
N ARG A 117 -9.02 -30.03 0.20
CA ARG A 117 -8.56 -30.12 1.61
C ARG A 117 -7.04 -30.12 1.83
N ARG A 118 -6.24 -30.36 0.77
CA ARG A 118 -4.76 -30.31 0.83
C ARG A 118 -4.17 -28.92 0.61
N THR A 119 -5.02 -27.92 0.31
CA THR A 119 -4.59 -26.54 0.12
C THR A 119 -5.08 -25.66 1.27
N ARG A 120 -4.29 -24.63 1.64
CA ARG A 120 -4.65 -23.67 2.69
C ARG A 120 -5.18 -22.38 2.08
N MET A 121 -6.21 -21.82 2.69
CA MET A 121 -6.74 -20.51 2.33
C MET A 121 -5.70 -19.43 2.56
N LYS A 122 -5.78 -18.35 1.77
CA LYS A 122 -4.96 -17.16 1.99
C LYS A 122 -5.58 -16.33 3.11
N SER A 123 -4.74 -15.86 4.02
CA SER A 123 -5.14 -14.96 5.11
C SER A 123 -4.00 -14.01 5.42
N ALA A 124 -4.30 -12.72 5.53
CA ALA A 124 -3.33 -11.69 5.86
C ALA A 124 -3.93 -10.67 6.84
N HIS A 125 -3.08 -10.15 7.71
CA HIS A 125 -3.36 -8.98 8.53
C HIS A 125 -2.64 -7.79 7.92
N VAL A 126 -3.32 -6.65 7.75
CA VAL A 126 -2.73 -5.42 7.22
C VAL A 126 -2.90 -4.32 8.26
N LEU A 127 -1.83 -3.63 8.60
CA LEU A 127 -1.82 -2.45 9.45
C LEU A 127 -1.33 -1.25 8.66
N LEU A 128 -2.09 -0.15 8.73
CA LEU A 128 -1.71 1.14 8.17
C LEU A 128 -1.78 2.19 9.28
N LYS A 129 -0.77 3.05 9.34
CA LYS A 129 -0.75 4.24 10.20
C LYS A 129 -0.34 5.44 9.36
N ALA A 130 -0.99 6.56 9.60
CA ALA A 130 -0.67 7.83 8.95
C ALA A 130 -0.54 8.94 9.99
N GLN A 131 0.34 9.87 9.69
CA GLN A 131 0.63 11.05 10.50
C GLN A 131 0.61 12.28 9.60
N GLU A 132 0.27 13.43 10.16
CA GLU A 132 0.48 14.70 9.47
C GLU A 132 1.97 14.98 9.38
N MET A 133 2.42 15.19 8.15
CA MET A 133 3.77 15.67 7.88
C MET A 133 3.68 17.01 7.15
N GLU A 134 4.40 18.00 7.60
CA GLU A 134 4.65 19.18 6.81
C GLU A 134 5.36 18.77 5.53
N ILE A 135 4.72 19.01 4.40
CA ILE A 135 5.32 18.75 3.08
C ILE A 135 6.46 19.76 2.94
N LYS A 136 7.69 19.33 3.23
CA LYS A 136 8.87 20.09 2.80
C LYS A 136 8.85 20.08 1.27
N THR A 137 8.29 21.14 0.67
CA THR A 137 8.40 21.40 -0.75
C THR A 137 9.89 21.48 -1.08
N LYS A 138 10.37 20.52 -1.85
CA LYS A 138 11.70 20.58 -2.46
C LYS A 138 11.69 21.67 -3.53
N THR A 139 11.79 22.90 -3.11
CA THR A 139 12.06 24.06 -3.96
C THR A 139 13.32 24.73 -3.44
N GLU A 140 14.47 24.13 -3.81
CA GLU A 140 15.72 24.87 -3.97
C GLU A 140 16.57 24.12 -4.96
N THR A 141 16.25 24.29 -6.24
CA THR A 141 17.21 24.13 -7.31
C THR A 141 18.26 25.21 -7.15
N LYS A 142 19.43 24.85 -6.65
CA LYS A 142 20.61 25.73 -6.67
C LYS A 142 20.88 26.21 -8.09
N PRO A 143 20.97 27.52 -8.35
CA PRO A 143 21.36 28.03 -9.66
C PRO A 143 22.78 27.53 -10.00
N LYS A 144 22.93 26.92 -11.16
CA LYS A 144 24.25 26.64 -11.73
C LYS A 144 24.93 27.97 -12.05
N VAL A 145 25.89 28.36 -11.24
CA VAL A 145 26.84 29.41 -11.57
C VAL A 145 27.66 28.91 -12.76
N LYS A 146 27.46 29.49 -13.91
CA LYS A 146 28.36 29.35 -15.05
C LYS A 146 29.62 30.18 -14.71
N ALA A 147 30.73 29.52 -14.47
CA ALA A 147 32.05 30.17 -14.50
C ALA A 147 32.40 30.48 -15.99
N GLN A 148 32.71 31.73 -16.24
CA GLN A 148 33.41 32.23 -17.45
C GLN A 148 34.86 31.74 -17.45
#